data_ba29c38ac0ade3145973f6e25ed30144
#
_entry.id   ba29c38ac0ade3145973f6e25ed30144
#
_cell.length_a   1.000
_cell.length_b   1.000
_cell.length_c   1.000
_cell.angle_alpha   90.00
_cell.angle_beta   90.00
_cell.angle_gamma   90.00
#
_symmetry.space_group_name_H-M   'P 1'
#
loop_
_entity.id
_entity.type
_entity.pdbx_description
1 polymer ?
#
loop_
_entity_poly.entity_id
_entity_poly.type
_entity_poly.pdbx_seq_one_letter_code
_entity_poly.pdbx_strand_id
1 'polypeptide(L)'
;RKMVAEGKKDSEIQKAKTEMLGSVYHMLALTIGEPPTQFTYAHFNKKGNTVGEPKTYTPQQFYKEVVGESLNGTFIMAMNDPRRPYYQTYEVEYDRHTYDGHNWKYINLPMDDIEKMAIASLKDGHKLYSSYDVGKMLDRKRGYGDTENFDYESLMGTTFGMNKAERISTYDSGSTHAMTLTAVDLDANGKATKWKVENSWGESWGHKGCMIMSDRWFREYMFRLVVDKKYVPENILKMNEQKPTMVTFDDPLFGNDDF
;
A
#
# COMPACT_ATOMS: atom_id res chain seq x y z
N ARG A 1 1.77 -5.28 -28.49
CA ARG A 1 0.48 -5.80 -29.04
C ARG A 1 0.52 -5.89 -30.57
N LYS A 2 0.86 -4.79 -31.31
CA LYS A 2 0.90 -4.81 -32.80
C LYS A 2 1.77 -5.95 -33.35
N MET A 3 3.02 -6.07 -32.90
CA MET A 3 3.95 -7.12 -33.35
C MET A 3 3.45 -8.54 -33.06
N VAL A 4 2.79 -8.75 -31.90
CA VAL A 4 2.15 -10.04 -31.59
C VAL A 4 1.00 -10.34 -32.55
N ALA A 5 0.15 -9.36 -32.78
CA ALA A 5 -0.97 -9.50 -33.75
C ALA A 5 -0.50 -9.77 -35.20
N GLU A 6 0.69 -9.25 -35.56
CA GLU A 6 1.34 -9.51 -36.87
C GLU A 6 2.10 -10.84 -36.91
N GLY A 7 2.06 -11.66 -35.84
CA GLY A 7 2.74 -12.95 -35.77
C GLY A 7 4.26 -12.89 -35.82
N LYS A 8 4.86 -11.80 -35.34
CA LYS A 8 6.33 -11.67 -35.26
C LYS A 8 6.92 -12.70 -34.31
N LYS A 9 8.14 -13.12 -34.57
CA LYS A 9 8.88 -14.05 -33.70
C LYS A 9 9.22 -13.39 -32.36
N ASP A 10 9.27 -14.16 -31.29
CA ASP A 10 9.63 -13.67 -29.95
C ASP A 10 10.97 -12.92 -29.93
N SER A 11 11.97 -13.38 -30.69
CA SER A 11 13.26 -12.70 -30.79
C SER A 11 13.16 -11.29 -31.39
N GLU A 12 12.27 -11.08 -32.37
CA GLU A 12 12.01 -9.76 -32.96
C GLU A 12 11.29 -8.85 -31.97
N ILE A 13 10.33 -9.42 -31.22
CA ILE A 13 9.59 -8.70 -30.17
C ILE A 13 10.52 -8.28 -29.05
N GLN A 14 11.42 -9.17 -28.58
CA GLN A 14 12.39 -8.84 -27.55
C GLN A 14 13.41 -7.78 -28.01
N LYS A 15 13.86 -7.86 -29.25
CA LYS A 15 14.74 -6.81 -29.81
C LYS A 15 14.04 -5.46 -29.83
N ALA A 16 12.83 -5.37 -30.34
CA ALA A 16 12.05 -4.13 -30.36
C ALA A 16 11.77 -3.60 -28.93
N LYS A 17 11.48 -4.49 -27.97
CA LYS A 17 11.30 -4.13 -26.55
C LYS A 17 12.58 -3.49 -25.99
N THR A 18 13.76 -4.08 -26.26
CA THR A 18 15.05 -3.54 -25.82
C THR A 18 15.32 -2.14 -26.40
N GLU A 19 15.03 -1.96 -27.71
CA GLU A 19 15.17 -0.66 -28.37
C GLU A 19 14.24 0.41 -27.76
N MET A 20 12.97 0.05 -27.49
CA MET A 20 12.02 0.95 -26.82
C MET A 20 12.46 1.30 -25.38
N LEU A 21 12.96 0.32 -24.62
CA LEU A 21 13.48 0.56 -23.26
C LEU A 21 14.73 1.46 -23.30
N GLY A 22 15.59 1.32 -24.32
CA GLY A 22 16.72 2.22 -24.54
C GLY A 22 16.27 3.67 -24.79
N SER A 23 15.20 3.86 -25.56
CA SER A 23 14.61 5.19 -25.77
C SER A 23 14.03 5.77 -24.48
N VAL A 24 13.33 4.97 -23.69
CA VAL A 24 12.80 5.39 -22.36
C VAL A 24 13.96 5.75 -21.43
N TYR A 25 15.00 4.93 -21.36
CA TYR A 25 16.19 5.21 -20.54
C TYR A 25 16.84 6.53 -20.97
N HIS A 26 17.01 6.75 -22.26
CA HIS A 26 17.56 8.00 -22.78
C HIS A 26 16.76 9.23 -22.37
N MET A 27 15.42 9.17 -22.47
CA MET A 27 14.55 10.25 -22.03
C MET A 27 14.67 10.51 -20.52
N LEU A 28 14.73 9.46 -19.70
CA LEU A 28 14.91 9.57 -18.26
C LEU A 28 16.30 10.16 -17.92
N ALA A 29 17.36 9.71 -18.59
CA ALA A 29 18.71 10.24 -18.37
C ALA A 29 18.82 11.74 -18.72
N LEU A 30 18.14 12.19 -19.78
CA LEU A 30 18.05 13.61 -20.13
C LEU A 30 17.31 14.45 -19.11
N THR A 31 16.30 13.90 -18.43
CA THR A 31 15.39 14.66 -17.54
C THR A 31 15.81 14.63 -16.08
N ILE A 32 16.29 13.50 -15.60
CA ILE A 32 16.62 13.28 -14.17
C ILE A 32 18.09 12.87 -13.95
N GLY A 33 18.90 12.76 -15.01
CA GLY A 33 20.29 12.32 -14.96
C GLY A 33 20.46 10.80 -15.01
N GLU A 34 21.70 10.38 -15.24
CA GLU A 34 22.04 8.95 -15.20
C GLU A 34 22.11 8.42 -13.77
N PRO A 35 21.67 7.18 -13.52
CA PRO A 35 21.80 6.56 -12.20
C PRO A 35 23.28 6.53 -11.77
N PRO A 36 23.59 6.94 -10.54
CA PRO A 36 24.97 6.91 -10.06
C PRO A 36 25.45 5.46 -9.92
N THR A 37 26.66 5.20 -10.39
CA THR A 37 27.35 3.91 -10.17
C THR A 37 27.93 3.82 -8.76
N GLN A 38 28.27 4.99 -8.18
CA GLN A 38 28.72 5.16 -6.80
C GLN A 38 28.17 6.48 -6.25
N PHE A 39 27.97 6.53 -4.94
CA PHE A 39 27.57 7.74 -4.23
C PHE A 39 28.09 7.73 -2.80
N THR A 40 28.25 8.91 -2.22
CA THR A 40 28.66 9.07 -0.82
C THR A 40 27.45 9.29 0.05
N TYR A 41 27.33 8.53 1.14
CA TYR A 41 26.26 8.62 2.10
C TYR A 41 26.81 8.80 3.52
N ALA A 42 26.13 9.65 4.30
CA ALA A 42 26.40 9.83 5.70
C ALA A 42 25.12 9.56 6.50
N HIS A 43 25.24 8.92 7.66
CA HIS A 43 24.13 8.80 8.58
C HIS A 43 23.88 10.13 9.30
N PHE A 44 22.62 10.43 9.60
CA PHE A 44 22.24 11.64 10.30
C PHE A 44 21.45 11.29 11.59
N ASN A 45 21.72 12.02 12.65
CA ASN A 45 20.92 11.92 13.88
C ASN A 45 19.59 12.70 13.73
N LYS A 46 18.71 12.60 14.74
CA LYS A 46 17.41 13.29 14.76
C LYS A 46 17.51 14.82 14.67
N LYS A 47 18.70 15.41 14.89
CA LYS A 47 18.96 16.85 14.79
C LYS A 47 19.54 17.25 13.43
N GLY A 48 19.70 16.29 12.50
CA GLY A 48 20.27 16.53 11.18
C GLY A 48 21.80 16.59 11.13
N ASN A 49 22.50 16.29 12.22
CA ASN A 49 23.95 16.25 12.24
C ASN A 49 24.46 14.90 11.73
N THR A 50 25.55 14.91 10.95
CA THR A 50 26.22 13.70 10.48
C THR A 50 26.73 12.87 11.67
N VAL A 51 26.57 11.56 11.55
CA VAL A 51 27.03 10.56 12.52
C VAL A 51 28.03 9.64 11.81
N GLY A 52 29.28 9.65 12.27
CA GLY A 52 30.38 8.93 11.64
C GLY A 52 30.90 9.61 10.39
N GLU A 53 31.88 8.99 9.74
CA GLU A 53 32.45 9.47 8.49
C GLU A 53 31.57 9.07 7.29
N PRO A 54 31.39 9.97 6.30
CA PRO A 54 30.74 9.63 5.06
C PRO A 54 31.46 8.48 4.34
N LYS A 55 30.71 7.50 3.85
CA LYS A 55 31.23 6.34 3.13
C LYS A 55 30.70 6.29 1.70
N THR A 56 31.57 5.91 0.76
CA THR A 56 31.19 5.70 -0.64
C THR A 56 30.67 4.28 -0.83
N TYR A 57 29.54 4.16 -1.52
CA TYR A 57 28.85 2.91 -1.80
C TYR A 57 28.53 2.78 -3.28
N THR A 58 28.51 1.55 -3.79
CA THR A 58 27.65 1.23 -4.93
C THR A 58 26.20 1.03 -4.44
N PRO A 59 25.17 1.13 -5.30
CA PRO A 59 23.79 0.86 -4.89
C PRO A 59 23.61 -0.52 -4.22
N GLN A 60 24.25 -1.56 -4.72
CA GLN A 60 24.19 -2.91 -4.18
C GLN A 60 24.84 -3.03 -2.79
N GLN A 61 26.01 -2.37 -2.59
CA GLN A 61 26.66 -2.31 -1.28
C GLN A 61 25.79 -1.57 -0.27
N PHE A 62 25.18 -0.45 -0.67
CA PHE A 62 24.29 0.32 0.18
C PHE A 62 23.06 -0.51 0.59
N TYR A 63 22.44 -1.19 -0.37
CA TYR A 63 21.31 -2.07 -0.08
C TYR A 63 21.68 -3.15 0.95
N LYS A 64 22.82 -3.82 0.76
CA LYS A 64 23.27 -4.90 1.64
C LYS A 64 23.67 -4.43 3.04
N GLU A 65 24.39 -3.29 3.11
CA GLU A 65 25.02 -2.83 4.37
C GLU A 65 24.12 -1.89 5.17
N VAL A 66 23.31 -1.05 4.51
CA VAL A 66 22.49 -0.01 5.15
C VAL A 66 21.04 -0.41 5.26
N VAL A 67 20.44 -0.97 4.19
CA VAL A 67 19.07 -1.51 4.24
C VAL A 67 19.04 -2.81 5.03
N GLY A 68 20.05 -3.68 4.82
CA GLY A 68 20.37 -4.82 5.68
C GLY A 68 19.44 -6.01 5.58
N GLU A 69 18.23 -5.85 5.07
CA GLU A 69 17.20 -6.89 5.09
C GLU A 69 16.82 -7.35 3.69
N SER A 70 16.56 -8.66 3.56
CA SER A 70 15.94 -9.19 2.35
C SER A 70 14.45 -8.85 2.37
N LEU A 71 14.01 -8.06 1.42
CA LEU A 71 12.58 -7.74 1.26
C LEU A 71 11.78 -8.90 0.66
N ASN A 72 12.47 -9.91 0.09
CA ASN A 72 11.83 -11.06 -0.52
C ASN A 72 11.29 -12.04 0.52
N GLY A 73 9.98 -12.25 0.51
CA GLY A 73 9.31 -13.24 1.36
C GLY A 73 9.20 -12.88 2.84
N THR A 74 9.62 -11.67 3.25
CA THR A 74 9.54 -11.19 4.64
C THR A 74 8.15 -10.71 5.00
N PHE A 75 7.41 -10.21 4.02
CA PHE A 75 6.12 -9.57 4.23
C PHE A 75 4.96 -10.42 3.69
N ILE A 76 3.79 -10.19 4.26
CA ILE A 76 2.51 -10.63 3.68
C ILE A 76 1.62 -9.42 3.45
N MET A 77 0.65 -9.56 2.54
CA MET A 77 -0.43 -8.61 2.36
C MET A 77 -1.70 -9.15 3.01
N ALA A 78 -2.19 -8.42 4.01
CA ALA A 78 -3.53 -8.60 4.55
C ALA A 78 -4.50 -7.65 3.84
N MET A 79 -5.72 -8.10 3.64
CA MET A 79 -6.81 -7.30 3.07
C MET A 79 -8.08 -7.48 3.90
N ASN A 80 -8.90 -6.44 3.95
CA ASN A 80 -10.25 -6.53 4.51
C ASN A 80 -11.28 -6.36 3.39
N ASP A 81 -11.82 -7.47 2.93
CA ASP A 81 -12.95 -7.55 2.01
C ASP A 81 -14.09 -8.33 2.66
N PRO A 82 -15.09 -7.67 3.25
CA PRO A 82 -16.18 -8.34 3.95
C PRO A 82 -17.18 -9.07 3.03
N ARG A 83 -17.04 -8.98 1.71
CA ARG A 83 -17.83 -9.74 0.73
C ARG A 83 -17.40 -11.21 0.64
N ARG A 84 -16.17 -11.51 1.08
CA ARG A 84 -15.51 -12.82 0.93
C ARG A 84 -15.22 -13.47 2.27
N PRO A 85 -15.17 -14.80 2.32
CA PRO A 85 -14.73 -15.51 3.52
C PRO A 85 -13.39 -14.99 4.04
N TYR A 86 -13.34 -14.73 5.35
CA TYR A 86 -12.08 -14.43 6.04
C TYR A 86 -11.21 -15.67 6.20
N TYR A 87 -9.94 -15.46 6.48
CA TYR A 87 -8.91 -16.50 6.67
C TYR A 87 -8.69 -17.36 5.44
N GLN A 88 -8.91 -16.81 4.26
CA GLN A 88 -8.62 -17.42 2.98
C GLN A 88 -7.70 -16.52 2.16
N THR A 89 -6.88 -17.15 1.31
CA THR A 89 -6.00 -16.42 0.39
C THR A 89 -6.66 -16.24 -0.95
N TYR A 90 -6.42 -15.09 -1.53
CA TYR A 90 -6.91 -14.69 -2.83
C TYR A 90 -5.74 -14.15 -3.66
N GLU A 91 -5.86 -14.29 -4.97
CA GLU A 91 -4.92 -13.76 -5.96
C GLU A 91 -5.72 -13.07 -7.05
N VAL A 92 -5.33 -11.84 -7.41
CA VAL A 92 -6.04 -11.05 -8.40
C VAL A 92 -5.47 -11.32 -9.78
N GLU A 93 -6.32 -11.71 -10.71
CA GLU A 93 -5.93 -12.02 -12.09
C GLU A 93 -5.36 -10.79 -12.78
N TYR A 94 -4.18 -10.94 -13.40
CA TYR A 94 -3.44 -9.88 -14.10
C TYR A 94 -2.97 -8.69 -13.25
N ASP A 95 -3.24 -8.63 -11.95
CA ASP A 95 -2.75 -7.58 -11.06
C ASP A 95 -1.26 -7.80 -10.73
N ARG A 96 -0.40 -7.40 -11.67
CA ARG A 96 1.05 -7.57 -11.63
C ARG A 96 1.75 -6.45 -12.40
N HIS A 97 2.94 -6.09 -11.96
CA HIS A 97 3.70 -4.99 -12.54
C HIS A 97 4.36 -5.33 -13.87
N THR A 98 4.67 -6.59 -14.13
CA THR A 98 5.31 -7.06 -15.35
C THR A 98 4.57 -8.27 -15.90
N TYR A 99 4.66 -8.49 -17.22
CA TYR A 99 3.97 -9.61 -17.89
C TYR A 99 4.32 -10.98 -17.28
N ASP A 100 5.57 -11.17 -16.91
CA ASP A 100 6.15 -12.38 -16.30
C ASP A 100 6.24 -12.30 -14.76
N GLY A 101 5.66 -11.26 -14.16
CA GLY A 101 5.60 -11.07 -12.72
C GLY A 101 4.53 -11.92 -12.04
N HIS A 102 4.57 -11.91 -10.71
CA HIS A 102 3.57 -12.54 -9.89
C HIS A 102 2.35 -11.64 -9.69
N ASN A 103 1.16 -12.21 -9.74
CA ASN A 103 -0.06 -11.51 -9.38
C ASN A 103 -0.05 -11.17 -7.88
N TRP A 104 -0.78 -10.15 -7.51
CA TRP A 104 -0.98 -9.79 -6.12
C TRP A 104 -1.75 -10.88 -5.39
N LYS A 105 -1.13 -11.39 -4.32
CA LYS A 105 -1.71 -12.36 -3.42
C LYS A 105 -1.93 -11.74 -2.06
N TYR A 106 -3.09 -11.95 -1.48
CA TYR A 106 -3.40 -11.47 -0.13
C TYR A 106 -4.19 -12.50 0.67
N ILE A 107 -4.12 -12.37 2.00
CA ILE A 107 -5.01 -13.06 2.92
C ILE A 107 -6.13 -12.12 3.37
N ASN A 108 -7.38 -12.56 3.24
CA ASN A 108 -8.53 -11.79 3.70
C ASN A 108 -8.75 -11.98 5.20
N LEU A 109 -8.74 -10.90 5.94
CA LEU A 109 -8.82 -10.90 7.41
C LEU A 109 -9.87 -9.92 7.93
N PRO A 110 -10.47 -10.20 9.10
CA PRO A 110 -11.28 -9.22 9.80
C PRO A 110 -10.39 -8.06 10.29
N MET A 111 -11.00 -6.88 10.45
CA MET A 111 -10.28 -5.67 10.88
C MET A 111 -9.58 -5.84 12.23
N ASP A 112 -10.16 -6.59 13.16
CA ASP A 112 -9.58 -6.84 14.48
C ASP A 112 -8.17 -7.49 14.42
N ASP A 113 -7.96 -8.41 13.49
CA ASP A 113 -6.66 -9.05 13.31
C ASP A 113 -5.67 -8.13 12.58
N ILE A 114 -6.16 -7.37 11.59
CA ILE A 114 -5.35 -6.35 10.89
C ILE A 114 -4.87 -5.29 11.88
N GLU A 115 -5.73 -4.78 12.75
CA GLU A 115 -5.38 -3.81 13.78
C GLU A 115 -4.34 -4.35 14.76
N LYS A 116 -4.51 -5.58 15.25
CA LYS A 116 -3.53 -6.21 16.15
C LYS A 116 -2.14 -6.28 15.54
N MET A 117 -2.04 -6.70 14.27
CA MET A 117 -0.76 -6.76 13.55
C MET A 117 -0.18 -5.36 13.33
N ALA A 118 -1.00 -4.38 12.95
CA ALA A 118 -0.57 -3.00 12.77
C ALA A 118 -0.06 -2.38 14.08
N ILE A 119 -0.79 -2.56 15.18
CA ILE A 119 -0.39 -2.08 16.51
C ILE A 119 0.93 -2.72 16.95
N ALA A 120 1.09 -4.04 16.76
CA ALA A 120 2.32 -4.75 17.12
C ALA A 120 3.52 -4.21 16.33
N SER A 121 3.38 -4.00 15.03
CA SER A 121 4.41 -3.44 14.16
C SER A 121 4.80 -2.02 14.57
N LEU A 122 3.81 -1.14 14.79
CA LEU A 122 4.05 0.26 15.18
C LEU A 122 4.67 0.39 16.56
N LYS A 123 4.30 -0.46 17.53
CA LYS A 123 4.93 -0.51 18.86
C LYS A 123 6.41 -0.88 18.81
N ASP A 124 6.79 -1.71 17.85
CA ASP A 124 8.19 -2.10 17.59
C ASP A 124 8.94 -1.10 16.68
N GLY A 125 8.30 0.03 16.35
CA GLY A 125 8.90 1.11 15.56
C GLY A 125 8.89 0.89 14.04
N HIS A 126 8.20 -0.14 13.54
CA HIS A 126 8.10 -0.46 12.12
C HIS A 126 6.85 0.18 11.51
N LYS A 127 7.06 1.00 10.49
CA LYS A 127 5.99 1.59 9.67
C LYS A 127 5.46 0.58 8.67
N LEU A 128 4.24 0.79 8.19
CA LEU A 128 3.55 -0.15 7.32
C LEU A 128 3.01 0.53 6.06
N TYR A 129 3.05 -0.17 4.94
CA TYR A 129 2.25 0.19 3.77
C TYR A 129 0.78 -0.11 4.08
N SER A 130 -0.11 0.81 3.76
CA SER A 130 -1.55 0.65 3.93
C SER A 130 -2.31 1.40 2.85
N SER A 131 -3.45 0.88 2.42
CA SER A 131 -4.27 1.54 1.40
C SER A 131 -5.72 1.72 1.84
N TYR A 132 -6.35 2.75 1.30
CA TYR A 132 -7.64 3.28 1.76
C TYR A 132 -8.50 3.77 0.61
N ASP A 133 -9.81 3.89 0.85
CA ASP A 133 -10.68 4.78 0.09
C ASP A 133 -10.55 6.20 0.67
N VAL A 134 -9.49 6.88 0.27
CA VAL A 134 -9.04 8.12 0.93
C VAL A 134 -10.01 9.28 0.75
N GLY A 135 -10.81 9.28 -0.30
CA GLY A 135 -11.74 10.37 -0.63
C GLY A 135 -12.98 10.44 0.25
N LYS A 136 -13.32 9.34 0.92
CA LYS A 136 -14.55 9.22 1.69
C LYS A 136 -14.43 9.89 3.06
N MET A 137 -15.40 10.72 3.42
CA MET A 137 -15.52 11.35 4.75
C MET A 137 -14.21 12.01 5.23
N LEU A 138 -13.45 12.63 4.31
CA LEU A 138 -12.17 13.30 4.54
C LEU A 138 -12.35 14.81 4.56
N ASP A 139 -12.04 15.46 5.69
CA ASP A 139 -11.76 16.91 5.71
C ASP A 139 -10.37 17.16 5.08
N ARG A 140 -10.38 17.47 3.78
CA ARG A 140 -9.13 17.67 3.01
C ARG A 140 -8.28 18.81 3.53
N LYS A 141 -8.88 19.85 4.09
CA LYS A 141 -8.15 21.02 4.60
C LYS A 141 -7.40 20.69 5.88
N ARG A 142 -8.03 19.93 6.76
CA ARG A 142 -7.42 19.52 8.04
C ARG A 142 -6.58 18.27 7.91
N GLY A 143 -6.76 17.46 6.84
CA GLY A 143 -6.18 16.13 6.74
C GLY A 143 -6.72 15.19 7.81
N TYR A 144 -8.04 15.23 8.07
CA TYR A 144 -8.69 14.43 9.09
C TYR A 144 -9.81 13.59 8.52
N GLY A 145 -9.72 12.26 8.70
CA GLY A 145 -10.73 11.28 8.30
C GLY A 145 -11.57 10.85 9.50
N ASP A 146 -12.88 11.02 9.40
CA ASP A 146 -13.82 10.51 10.39
C ASP A 146 -15.16 10.23 9.71
N THR A 147 -15.83 9.12 10.06
CA THR A 147 -17.14 8.77 9.50
C THR A 147 -18.22 9.80 9.84
N GLU A 148 -17.98 10.67 10.81
CA GLU A 148 -18.91 11.74 11.23
C GLU A 148 -18.42 13.14 10.83
N ASN A 149 -17.44 13.27 9.92
CA ASN A 149 -16.97 14.59 9.45
C ASN A 149 -18.07 15.41 8.78
N PHE A 150 -19.07 14.75 8.16
CA PHE A 150 -20.13 15.39 7.41
C PHE A 150 -21.46 14.71 7.73
N ASP A 151 -22.44 15.49 8.19
CA ASP A 151 -23.78 15.02 8.48
C ASP A 151 -24.68 15.16 7.24
N TYR A 152 -24.41 14.32 6.24
CA TYR A 152 -25.20 14.29 5.01
C TYR A 152 -26.63 13.80 5.23
N GLU A 153 -26.86 12.93 6.22
CA GLU A 153 -28.19 12.39 6.50
C GLU A 153 -29.15 13.48 6.96
N SER A 154 -28.74 14.30 7.92
CA SER A 154 -29.51 15.45 8.36
C SER A 154 -29.69 16.49 7.25
N LEU A 155 -28.65 16.75 6.46
CA LEU A 155 -28.67 17.72 5.37
C LEU A 155 -29.64 17.32 4.24
N MET A 156 -29.64 16.04 3.87
CA MET A 156 -30.44 15.52 2.76
C MET A 156 -31.79 14.97 3.19
N GLY A 157 -32.04 14.80 4.50
CA GLY A 157 -33.27 14.24 5.03
C GLY A 157 -33.48 12.77 4.67
N THR A 158 -32.40 12.00 4.49
CA THR A 158 -32.44 10.58 4.15
C THR A 158 -31.25 9.86 4.79
N THR A 159 -31.26 8.53 4.78
CA THR A 159 -30.18 7.69 5.31
C THR A 159 -29.35 7.09 4.18
N PHE A 160 -28.04 6.92 4.42
CA PHE A 160 -27.09 6.28 3.51
C PHE A 160 -26.66 4.94 4.13
N GLY A 161 -27.50 3.93 3.98
CA GLY A 161 -27.43 2.68 4.75
C GLY A 161 -26.50 1.60 4.23
N MET A 162 -25.72 1.81 3.16
CA MET A 162 -24.79 0.79 2.64
C MET A 162 -23.66 0.53 3.61
N ASN A 163 -23.47 -0.74 3.99
CA ASN A 163 -22.27 -1.18 4.69
C ASN A 163 -21.06 -1.31 3.74
N LYS A 164 -19.86 -1.59 4.28
CA LYS A 164 -18.64 -1.70 3.51
C LYS A 164 -18.71 -2.72 2.36
N ALA A 165 -19.34 -3.90 2.61
CA ALA A 165 -19.49 -4.93 1.58
C ALA A 165 -20.39 -4.48 0.42
N GLU A 166 -21.49 -3.80 0.74
CA GLU A 166 -22.43 -3.27 -0.24
C GLU A 166 -21.80 -2.16 -1.08
N ARG A 167 -21.08 -1.22 -0.44
CA ARG A 167 -20.36 -0.16 -1.18
C ARG A 167 -19.30 -0.72 -2.12
N ILE A 168 -18.54 -1.74 -1.70
CA ILE A 168 -17.59 -2.39 -2.61
C ILE A 168 -18.33 -3.03 -3.77
N SER A 169 -19.40 -3.79 -3.50
CA SER A 169 -20.16 -4.52 -4.54
C SER A 169 -20.80 -3.60 -5.58
N THR A 170 -21.07 -2.35 -5.22
CA THR A 170 -21.66 -1.33 -6.10
C THR A 170 -20.67 -0.34 -6.70
N TYR A 171 -19.36 -0.62 -6.57
CA TYR A 171 -18.29 0.29 -7.00
C TYR A 171 -18.28 1.65 -6.30
N ASP A 172 -18.97 1.81 -5.18
CA ASP A 172 -18.94 3.07 -4.42
C ASP A 172 -17.70 3.19 -3.53
N SER A 173 -17.04 2.08 -3.19
CA SER A 173 -15.81 2.09 -2.37
C SER A 173 -14.80 1.06 -2.83
N GLY A 174 -13.54 1.44 -2.84
CA GLY A 174 -12.41 0.60 -3.22
C GLY A 174 -11.09 1.17 -2.73
N SER A 175 -10.00 0.46 -3.01
CA SER A 175 -8.65 0.88 -2.62
C SER A 175 -8.11 1.92 -3.59
N THR A 176 -8.29 3.21 -3.30
CA THR A 176 -7.95 4.31 -4.21
C THR A 176 -6.59 4.96 -3.95
N HIS A 177 -6.03 4.83 -2.73
CA HIS A 177 -4.78 5.51 -2.39
C HIS A 177 -3.99 4.78 -1.30
N ALA A 178 -2.69 4.70 -1.50
CA ALA A 178 -1.76 4.10 -0.55
C ALA A 178 -0.96 5.15 0.21
N MET A 179 -0.77 4.92 1.52
CA MET A 179 -0.01 5.80 2.41
C MET A 179 0.82 4.98 3.40
N THR A 180 1.79 5.61 4.04
CA THR A 180 2.60 4.97 5.08
C THR A 180 1.94 5.14 6.45
N LEU A 181 1.48 4.04 7.06
CA LEU A 181 0.95 4.02 8.42
C LEU A 181 2.12 4.19 9.42
N THR A 182 2.09 5.27 10.21
CA THR A 182 3.24 5.70 11.01
C THR A 182 3.01 5.72 12.50
N ALA A 183 1.76 5.83 12.96
CA ALA A 183 1.45 5.86 14.38
C ALA A 183 0.00 5.45 14.66
N VAL A 184 -0.24 5.02 15.90
CA VAL A 184 -1.54 4.72 16.48
C VAL A 184 -1.64 5.34 17.87
N ASP A 185 -2.81 5.89 18.19
CA ASP A 185 -3.17 6.33 19.54
C ASP A 185 -4.07 5.26 20.18
N LEU A 186 -3.74 4.86 21.40
CA LEU A 186 -4.42 3.79 22.12
C LEU A 186 -5.06 4.31 23.40
N ASP A 187 -6.25 3.83 23.72
CA ASP A 187 -6.88 4.07 25.01
C ASP A 187 -6.20 3.28 26.16
N ALA A 188 -6.69 3.46 27.37
CA ALA A 188 -6.18 2.79 28.57
C ALA A 188 -6.29 1.25 28.51
N ASN A 189 -7.16 0.70 27.65
CA ASN A 189 -7.36 -0.73 27.44
C ASN A 189 -6.51 -1.26 26.27
N GLY A 190 -5.73 -0.39 25.61
CA GLY A 190 -4.90 -0.74 24.45
C GLY A 190 -5.68 -0.83 23.13
N LYS A 191 -6.91 -0.31 23.07
CA LYS A 191 -7.72 -0.23 21.86
C LYS A 191 -7.33 1.03 21.09
N ALA A 192 -7.24 0.91 19.76
CA ALA A 192 -6.99 2.04 18.88
C ALA A 192 -8.11 3.08 18.96
N THR A 193 -7.72 4.34 18.97
CA THR A 193 -8.64 5.51 18.94
C THR A 193 -8.42 6.34 17.68
N LYS A 194 -7.16 6.49 17.27
CA LYS A 194 -6.75 7.25 16.09
C LYS A 194 -5.53 6.62 15.45
N TRP A 195 -5.40 6.85 14.15
CA TRP A 195 -4.27 6.44 13.34
C TRP A 195 -3.67 7.63 12.61
N LYS A 196 -2.38 7.55 12.31
CA LYS A 196 -1.68 8.56 11.53
C LYS A 196 -0.96 7.91 10.35
N VAL A 197 -1.15 8.49 9.17
CA VAL A 197 -0.43 8.12 7.96
C VAL A 197 0.35 9.31 7.40
N GLU A 198 1.50 9.03 6.81
CA GLU A 198 2.27 9.98 6.02
C GLU A 198 1.81 9.87 4.56
N ASN A 199 1.48 11.02 3.96
CA ASN A 199 0.95 11.12 2.61
C ASN A 199 1.98 11.76 1.66
N SER A 200 1.79 11.57 0.36
CA SER A 200 2.66 12.10 -0.69
C SER A 200 2.21 13.46 -1.29
N TRP A 201 1.22 14.13 -0.68
CA TRP A 201 0.66 15.38 -1.21
C TRP A 201 1.37 16.66 -0.76
N GLY A 202 2.56 16.53 -0.19
CA GLY A 202 3.42 17.64 0.26
C GLY A 202 3.18 18.05 1.70
N GLU A 203 4.18 18.71 2.30
CA GLU A 203 4.19 19.10 3.72
C GLU A 203 3.11 20.12 4.08
N SER A 204 2.69 20.94 3.12
CA SER A 204 1.64 21.95 3.34
C SER A 204 0.23 21.37 3.47
N TRP A 205 0.04 20.10 3.09
CA TRP A 205 -1.24 19.43 3.17
C TRP A 205 -1.46 18.80 4.56
N GLY A 206 -2.71 18.87 5.05
CA GLY A 206 -3.12 18.23 6.30
C GLY A 206 -2.27 18.64 7.50
N HIS A 207 -1.87 17.68 8.31
CA HIS A 207 -1.00 17.92 9.44
C HIS A 207 0.48 17.65 9.07
N LYS A 208 1.15 18.63 8.47
CA LYS A 208 2.55 18.52 7.99
C LYS A 208 2.77 17.32 7.08
N GLY A 209 1.96 17.21 6.02
CA GLY A 209 2.02 16.11 5.09
C GLY A 209 1.38 14.80 5.56
N CYS A 210 0.75 14.80 6.74
CA CYS A 210 0.11 13.63 7.32
C CYS A 210 -1.41 13.77 7.37
N MET A 211 -2.09 12.62 7.27
CA MET A 211 -3.50 12.47 7.60
C MET A 211 -3.63 11.80 8.97
N ILE A 212 -4.58 12.29 9.77
CA ILE A 212 -5.03 11.65 11.00
C ILE A 212 -6.44 11.11 10.74
N MET A 213 -6.74 9.93 11.24
CA MET A 213 -8.06 9.34 11.10
C MET A 213 -8.52 8.70 12.40
N SER A 214 -9.82 8.74 12.67
CA SER A 214 -10.42 7.98 13.76
C SER A 214 -10.34 6.48 13.49
N ASP A 215 -10.38 5.67 14.55
CA ASP A 215 -10.40 4.21 14.41
C ASP A 215 -11.61 3.73 13.59
N ARG A 216 -12.79 4.32 13.78
CA ARG A 216 -13.98 4.00 12.99
C ARG A 216 -13.79 4.28 11.50
N TRP A 217 -13.11 5.37 11.13
CA TRP A 217 -12.77 5.66 9.74
C TRP A 217 -11.76 4.65 9.19
N PHE A 218 -10.72 4.32 9.96
CA PHE A 218 -9.73 3.31 9.60
C PHE A 218 -10.40 1.97 9.30
N ARG A 219 -11.27 1.49 10.17
CA ARG A 219 -12.01 0.22 9.99
C ARG A 219 -12.89 0.21 8.75
N GLU A 220 -13.50 1.34 8.46
CA GLU A 220 -14.47 1.47 7.38
C GLU A 220 -13.82 1.59 6.01
N TYR A 221 -12.73 2.36 5.89
CA TYR A 221 -12.16 2.73 4.60
C TYR A 221 -10.76 2.16 4.35
N MET A 222 -10.17 1.41 5.26
CA MET A 222 -8.91 0.70 5.06
C MET A 222 -9.14 -0.62 4.33
N PHE A 223 -8.29 -0.94 3.36
CA PHE A 223 -8.37 -2.17 2.58
C PHE A 223 -7.15 -3.06 2.72
N ARG A 224 -5.94 -2.54 2.55
CA ARG A 224 -4.71 -3.33 2.47
C ARG A 224 -3.71 -2.93 3.54
N LEU A 225 -3.03 -3.92 4.10
CA LEU A 225 -1.89 -3.75 5.00
C LEU A 225 -0.78 -4.70 4.56
N VAL A 226 0.43 -4.16 4.32
CA VAL A 226 1.63 -4.99 4.16
C VAL A 226 2.36 -5.02 5.49
N VAL A 227 2.53 -6.22 6.03
CA VAL A 227 3.07 -6.43 7.38
C VAL A 227 4.17 -7.49 7.38
N ASP A 228 5.22 -7.27 8.18
CA ASP A 228 6.28 -8.24 8.39
C ASP A 228 5.72 -9.49 9.09
N LYS A 229 6.10 -10.67 8.60
CA LYS A 229 5.68 -11.97 9.10
C LYS A 229 5.90 -12.13 10.61
N LYS A 230 6.89 -11.46 11.20
CA LYS A 230 7.16 -11.53 12.65
C LYS A 230 6.03 -10.98 13.52
N TYR A 231 5.14 -10.12 12.96
CA TYR A 231 3.96 -9.60 13.66
C TYR A 231 2.69 -10.36 13.34
N VAL A 232 2.77 -11.39 12.50
CA VAL A 232 1.62 -12.15 12.04
C VAL A 232 1.49 -13.41 12.87
N PRO A 233 0.31 -13.70 13.46
CA PRO A 233 0.06 -14.96 14.16
C PRO A 233 0.34 -16.19 13.28
N GLU A 234 0.92 -17.25 13.86
CA GLU A 234 1.33 -18.45 13.13
C GLU A 234 0.18 -19.13 12.36
N ASN A 235 -1.02 -19.15 12.93
CA ASN A 235 -2.20 -19.69 12.26
C ASN A 235 -2.54 -18.91 10.98
N ILE A 236 -2.37 -17.59 10.98
CA ILE A 236 -2.59 -16.72 9.80
C ILE A 236 -1.49 -16.97 8.76
N LEU A 237 -0.22 -17.14 9.18
CA LEU A 237 0.87 -17.48 8.27
C LEU A 237 0.60 -18.81 7.56
N LYS A 238 0.18 -19.85 8.28
CA LYS A 238 -0.18 -21.15 7.70
C LYS A 238 -1.33 -21.03 6.68
N MET A 239 -2.31 -20.20 6.96
CA MET A 239 -3.41 -19.92 6.01
C MET A 239 -2.91 -19.18 4.76
N ASN A 240 -1.97 -18.26 4.91
CA ASN A 240 -1.39 -17.52 3.79
C ASN A 240 -0.57 -18.41 2.84
N GLU A 241 -0.13 -19.59 3.25
CA GLU A 241 0.57 -20.56 2.40
C GLU A 241 -0.37 -21.41 1.54
N GLN A 242 -1.67 -21.38 1.79
CA GLN A 242 -2.65 -22.12 1.01
C GLN A 242 -2.73 -21.64 -0.42
N LYS A 243 -3.21 -22.52 -1.30
CA LYS A 243 -3.48 -22.17 -2.70
C LYS A 243 -4.54 -21.05 -2.74
N PRO A 244 -4.25 -19.92 -3.38
CA PRO A 244 -5.19 -18.82 -3.44
C PRO A 244 -6.40 -19.15 -4.32
N THR A 245 -7.55 -18.57 -3.97
CA THR A 245 -8.70 -18.47 -4.86
C THR A 245 -8.46 -17.31 -5.83
N MET A 246 -8.64 -17.54 -7.13
CA MET A 246 -8.49 -16.50 -8.15
C MET A 246 -9.68 -15.53 -8.10
N VAL A 247 -9.38 -14.25 -8.08
CA VAL A 247 -10.33 -13.14 -8.22
C VAL A 247 -10.13 -12.53 -9.60
N THR A 248 -11.19 -12.24 -10.30
CA THR A 248 -11.13 -11.65 -11.64
C THR A 248 -10.62 -10.20 -11.58
N PHE A 249 -9.97 -9.76 -12.66
CA PHE A 249 -9.38 -8.40 -12.74
C PHE A 249 -10.43 -7.27 -12.70
N ASP A 250 -11.67 -7.57 -13.06
CA ASP A 250 -12.82 -6.65 -13.08
C ASP A 250 -13.61 -6.64 -11.76
N ASP A 251 -13.07 -7.26 -10.71
CA ASP A 251 -13.71 -7.23 -9.41
C ASP A 251 -13.85 -5.78 -8.89
N PRO A 252 -15.02 -5.41 -8.33
CA PRO A 252 -15.30 -4.05 -7.86
C PRO A 252 -14.27 -3.45 -6.90
N LEU A 253 -13.55 -4.28 -6.14
CA LEU A 253 -12.52 -3.81 -5.24
C LEU A 253 -11.26 -3.30 -5.97
N PHE A 254 -11.02 -3.78 -7.19
CA PHE A 254 -9.80 -3.51 -7.97
C PHE A 254 -10.07 -2.74 -9.26
N GLY A 255 -11.32 -2.66 -9.70
CA GLY A 255 -11.73 -2.06 -10.96
C GLY A 255 -12.04 -0.56 -10.91
N ASN A 256 -11.77 0.12 -9.80
CA ASN A 256 -12.20 1.50 -9.58
C ASN A 256 -11.25 2.59 -10.15
N ASP A 257 -10.18 2.25 -10.82
CA ASP A 257 -9.19 3.25 -11.23
C ASP A 257 -9.47 3.93 -12.57
N ASP A 258 -10.52 3.54 -13.33
CA ASP A 258 -10.72 4.01 -14.72
C ASP A 258 -12.20 4.27 -15.14
N PHE A 259 -13.13 4.57 -14.23
CA PHE A 259 -14.48 4.98 -14.62
C PHE A 259 -14.89 6.33 -14.06
#